data_d75f606bacc09ec4a5962c62af6b4bb6
#
_entry.id   d75f606bacc09ec4a5962c62af6b4bb6
#
_cell.length_a   1.000
_cell.length_b   1.000
_cell.length_c   1.000
_cell.angle_alpha   90.00
_cell.angle_beta   90.00
_cell.angle_gamma   90.00
#
_symmetry.space_group_name_H-M   'P 1'
#
loop_
_entity.id
_entity.type
_entity.pdbx_description
1 polymer ?
#
loop_
_entity_poly.entity_id
_entity_poly.type
_entity_poly.pdbx_seq_one_letter_code
_entity_poly.pdbx_strand_id
1 'polypeptide(L)'
;MIRIAFALLLAITVLPAFAATLAERMEPCLACHGEKGKSENPEVPSLGAQPAGYSLIQLYLFREKQRKVELMNEYAKGLSDDDLRQFSDAISKLPPPAPDGAIDAARMQQGYALIEKNHCNLCHQSDLAGRDNIPRIAAQREDYLAKTLREYKANTRVGYEPVMLEVMRPLTDTDIVELAYTIARMR
;
A
#
# COMPACT_ATOMS: atom_id res chain seq x y z
N MET A 1 -70.82 -19.06 -28.37
CA MET A 1 -69.54 -18.36 -28.70
C MET A 1 -68.64 -18.39 -27.46
N ILE A 2 -67.67 -19.33 -27.39
CA ILE A 2 -66.75 -19.51 -26.26
C ILE A 2 -65.49 -18.70 -26.58
N ARG A 3 -65.16 -17.69 -25.77
CA ARG A 3 -63.92 -16.92 -25.87
C ARG A 3 -62.85 -17.59 -25.02
N ILE A 4 -61.89 -18.26 -25.67
CA ILE A 4 -60.71 -18.81 -25.00
C ILE A 4 -59.71 -17.66 -24.83
N ALA A 5 -59.49 -17.24 -23.58
CA ALA A 5 -58.46 -16.28 -23.24
C ALA A 5 -57.10 -17.00 -23.09
N PHE A 6 -56.19 -16.74 -24.02
CA PHE A 6 -54.79 -17.24 -23.93
C PHE A 6 -54.01 -16.38 -22.93
N ALA A 7 -53.77 -16.90 -21.76
CA ALA A 7 -52.84 -16.26 -20.78
C ALA A 7 -51.39 -16.54 -21.20
N LEU A 8 -50.72 -15.50 -21.67
CA LEU A 8 -49.30 -15.57 -22.00
C LEU A 8 -48.49 -15.55 -20.68
N LEU A 9 -47.97 -16.69 -20.22
CA LEU A 9 -47.02 -16.75 -19.11
C LEU A 9 -45.66 -16.21 -19.57
N LEU A 10 -45.30 -15.03 -19.11
CA LEU A 10 -43.96 -14.44 -19.27
C LEU A 10 -43.01 -15.12 -18.30
N ALA A 11 -42.21 -16.07 -18.77
CA ALA A 11 -41.15 -16.68 -17.99
C ALA A 11 -40.01 -15.67 -17.77
N ILE A 12 -39.92 -15.08 -16.58
CA ILE A 12 -38.82 -14.23 -16.17
C ILE A 12 -37.62 -15.16 -15.88
N THR A 13 -36.67 -15.23 -16.80
CA THR A 13 -35.39 -15.90 -16.56
C THR A 13 -34.52 -15.04 -15.66
N VAL A 14 -34.42 -15.40 -14.39
CA VAL A 14 -33.47 -14.79 -13.44
C VAL A 14 -32.09 -15.37 -13.78
N LEU A 15 -31.25 -14.55 -14.44
CA LEU A 15 -29.85 -14.89 -14.63
C LEU A 15 -29.14 -14.81 -13.27
N PRO A 16 -28.33 -15.84 -12.91
CA PRO A 16 -27.54 -15.77 -11.67
C PRO A 16 -26.56 -14.61 -11.79
N ALA A 17 -26.66 -13.65 -10.89
CA ALA A 17 -25.63 -12.61 -10.72
C ALA A 17 -24.43 -13.29 -10.07
N PHE A 18 -23.37 -13.55 -10.82
CA PHE A 18 -22.09 -13.99 -10.24
C PHE A 18 -21.50 -12.82 -9.47
N ALA A 19 -21.23 -13.01 -8.17
CA ALA A 19 -20.48 -12.06 -7.40
C ALA A 19 -19.05 -11.95 -7.96
N ALA A 20 -18.55 -10.72 -8.11
CA ALA A 20 -17.20 -10.50 -8.59
C ALA A 20 -16.16 -11.20 -7.69
N THR A 21 -15.19 -11.83 -8.30
CA THR A 21 -14.08 -12.49 -7.61
C THR A 21 -13.20 -11.47 -6.89
N LEU A 22 -12.42 -11.91 -5.91
CA LEU A 22 -11.46 -11.04 -5.22
C LEU A 22 -10.46 -10.40 -6.19
N ALA A 23 -10.02 -11.14 -7.21
CA ALA A 23 -9.11 -10.64 -8.24
C ALA A 23 -9.73 -9.47 -9.02
N GLU A 24 -10.94 -9.65 -9.53
CA GLU A 24 -11.68 -8.58 -10.25
C GLU A 24 -11.92 -7.35 -9.36
N ARG A 25 -12.18 -7.56 -8.08
CA ARG A 25 -12.37 -6.47 -7.11
C ARG A 25 -11.08 -5.73 -6.78
N MET A 26 -9.91 -6.35 -6.97
CA MET A 26 -8.60 -5.73 -6.78
C MET A 26 -8.10 -4.96 -8.00
N GLU A 27 -8.65 -5.20 -9.21
CA GLU A 27 -8.20 -4.52 -10.44
C GLU A 27 -8.13 -2.99 -10.31
N PRO A 28 -9.13 -2.28 -9.73
CA PRO A 28 -9.05 -0.84 -9.56
C PRO A 28 -7.87 -0.39 -8.68
N CYS A 29 -7.48 -1.18 -7.70
CA CYS A 29 -6.33 -0.90 -6.83
C CYS A 29 -5.02 -1.05 -7.63
N LEU A 30 -4.91 -2.16 -8.35
CA LEU A 30 -3.70 -2.51 -9.11
C LEU A 30 -3.51 -1.62 -10.34
N ALA A 31 -4.54 -0.97 -10.85
CA ALA A 31 -4.42 0.02 -11.92
C ALA A 31 -3.47 1.17 -11.58
N CYS A 32 -3.40 1.59 -10.30
CA CYS A 32 -2.48 2.61 -9.84
C CYS A 32 -1.26 2.02 -9.13
N HIS A 33 -1.45 0.97 -8.34
CA HIS A 33 -0.38 0.35 -7.54
C HIS A 33 0.46 -0.67 -8.33
N GLY A 34 0.16 -0.88 -9.62
CA GLY A 34 0.83 -1.80 -10.51
C GLY A 34 0.25 -3.22 -10.47
N GLU A 35 0.19 -3.88 -11.61
CA GLU A 35 -0.45 -5.19 -11.81
C GLU A 35 0.02 -6.27 -10.81
N LYS A 36 1.31 -6.24 -10.47
CA LYS A 36 1.93 -7.14 -9.48
C LYS A 36 2.24 -6.44 -8.16
N GLY A 37 1.60 -5.30 -7.89
CA GLY A 37 1.85 -4.50 -6.70
C GLY A 37 3.15 -3.69 -6.74
N LYS A 38 3.81 -3.55 -7.90
CA LYS A 38 4.92 -2.62 -8.12
C LYS A 38 4.42 -1.40 -8.88
N SER A 39 4.27 -0.28 -8.20
CA SER A 39 3.79 0.96 -8.81
C SER A 39 4.84 1.60 -9.72
N GLU A 40 4.39 2.08 -10.86
CA GLU A 40 5.17 2.94 -11.78
C GLU A 40 4.73 4.41 -11.69
N ASN A 41 3.64 4.68 -10.99
CA ASN A 41 3.13 6.04 -10.81
C ASN A 41 3.93 6.79 -9.75
N PRO A 42 4.36 8.02 -10.02
CA PRO A 42 5.00 8.88 -9.02
C PRO A 42 4.13 9.00 -7.76
N GLU A 43 4.79 8.93 -6.59
CA GLU A 43 4.16 9.09 -5.27
C GLU A 43 3.07 8.06 -4.89
N VAL A 44 2.76 7.10 -5.78
CA VAL A 44 1.87 5.97 -5.47
C VAL A 44 2.72 4.80 -4.97
N PRO A 45 2.48 4.27 -3.77
CA PRO A 45 3.33 3.22 -3.22
C PRO A 45 3.15 1.88 -3.94
N SER A 46 4.23 1.12 -4.00
CA SER A 46 4.17 -0.30 -4.28
C SER A 46 3.53 -1.04 -3.12
N LEU A 47 2.66 -2.02 -3.41
CA LEU A 47 1.94 -2.82 -2.42
C LEU A 47 2.51 -4.23 -2.26
N GLY A 48 3.36 -4.68 -3.19
CA GLY A 48 3.85 -6.05 -3.21
C GLY A 48 4.50 -6.47 -1.89
N ALA A 49 4.09 -7.65 -1.40
CA ALA A 49 4.53 -8.24 -0.15
C ALA A 49 4.42 -7.31 1.08
N GLN A 50 3.49 -6.36 1.09
CA GLN A 50 3.22 -5.60 2.31
C GLN A 50 2.58 -6.52 3.36
N PRO A 51 3.00 -6.47 4.62
CA PRO A 51 2.37 -7.23 5.68
C PRO A 51 0.86 -6.96 5.75
N ALA A 52 0.08 -8.04 5.88
CA ALA A 52 -1.38 -7.94 5.89
C ALA A 52 -1.90 -7.02 7.01
N GLY A 53 -1.31 -7.10 8.20
CA GLY A 53 -1.68 -6.24 9.33
C GLY A 53 -1.46 -4.75 9.03
N TYR A 54 -0.33 -4.41 8.39
CA TYR A 54 -0.08 -3.03 7.97
C TYR A 54 -1.12 -2.57 6.92
N SER A 55 -1.34 -3.38 5.88
CA SER A 55 -2.29 -3.05 4.81
C SER A 55 -3.71 -2.87 5.33
N LEU A 56 -4.14 -3.75 6.25
CA LEU A 56 -5.45 -3.68 6.90
C LEU A 56 -5.63 -2.35 7.66
N ILE A 57 -4.64 -1.96 8.46
CA ILE A 57 -4.68 -0.68 9.19
C ILE A 57 -4.74 0.49 8.21
N GLN A 58 -3.95 0.49 7.13
CA GLN A 58 -3.96 1.59 6.17
C GLN A 58 -5.31 1.71 5.44
N LEU A 59 -5.89 0.59 5.00
CA LEU A 59 -7.22 0.59 4.38
C LEU A 59 -8.30 1.07 5.35
N TYR A 60 -8.24 0.64 6.61
CA TYR A 60 -9.13 1.14 7.66
C TYR A 60 -8.99 2.67 7.84
N LEU A 61 -7.76 3.18 7.98
CA LEU A 61 -7.53 4.61 8.15
C LEU A 61 -8.01 5.44 6.95
N PHE A 62 -7.92 4.91 5.73
CA PHE A 62 -8.50 5.55 4.54
C PHE A 62 -10.02 5.52 4.57
N ARG A 63 -10.64 4.38 4.89
CA ARG A 63 -12.10 4.24 4.99
C ARG A 63 -12.69 5.24 5.99
N GLU A 64 -12.08 5.33 7.16
CA GLU A 64 -12.53 6.23 8.24
C GLU A 64 -12.03 7.69 8.05
N LYS A 65 -11.38 8.00 6.93
CA LYS A 65 -10.81 9.34 6.61
C LYS A 65 -9.84 9.86 7.67
N GLN A 66 -9.26 8.97 8.47
CA GLN A 66 -8.21 9.31 9.43
C GLN A 66 -6.88 9.55 8.73
N ARG A 67 -6.59 8.82 7.64
CA ARG A 67 -5.51 9.12 6.70
C ARG A 67 -6.09 9.83 5.48
N LYS A 68 -5.67 11.07 5.26
CA LYS A 68 -6.26 11.94 4.23
C LYS A 68 -5.48 11.83 2.92
N VAL A 69 -5.96 11.00 2.01
CA VAL A 69 -5.56 10.92 0.61
C VAL A 69 -6.86 10.75 -0.17
N GLU A 70 -7.34 11.81 -0.80
CA GLU A 70 -8.69 11.90 -1.36
C GLU A 70 -9.07 10.69 -2.22
N LEU A 71 -8.21 10.32 -3.17
CA LEU A 71 -8.45 9.19 -4.06
C LEU A 71 -8.59 7.87 -3.26
N MET A 72 -7.68 7.61 -2.30
CA MET A 72 -7.74 6.40 -1.48
C MET A 72 -8.93 6.41 -0.53
N ASN A 73 -9.35 7.57 -0.03
CA ASN A 73 -10.54 7.69 0.80
C ASN A 73 -11.81 7.35 0.01
N GLU A 74 -11.88 7.72 -1.28
CA GLU A 74 -13.01 7.35 -2.15
C GLU A 74 -13.03 5.84 -2.44
N TYR A 75 -11.89 5.23 -2.76
CA TYR A 75 -11.81 3.79 -3.00
C TYR A 75 -12.12 2.96 -1.74
N ALA A 76 -11.71 3.42 -0.58
CA ALA A 76 -11.86 2.66 0.67
C ALA A 76 -13.24 2.83 1.33
N LYS A 77 -13.98 3.92 1.10
CA LYS A 77 -15.20 4.26 1.84
C LYS A 77 -16.30 3.20 1.81
N GLY A 78 -16.35 2.38 0.76
CA GLY A 78 -17.36 1.34 0.57
C GLY A 78 -16.92 -0.05 1.02
N LEU A 79 -15.70 -0.20 1.54
CA LEU A 79 -15.16 -1.50 1.94
C LEU A 79 -15.74 -1.96 3.29
N SER A 80 -16.24 -3.18 3.34
CA SER A 80 -16.60 -3.86 4.60
C SER A 80 -15.35 -4.31 5.37
N ASP A 81 -15.51 -4.72 6.63
CA ASP A 81 -14.40 -5.28 7.40
C ASP A 81 -13.84 -6.57 6.78
N ASP A 82 -14.70 -7.36 6.13
CA ASP A 82 -14.28 -8.54 5.40
C ASP A 82 -13.48 -8.18 4.14
N ASP A 83 -13.85 -7.11 3.45
CA ASP A 83 -13.08 -6.59 2.32
C ASP A 83 -11.70 -6.12 2.76
N LEU A 84 -11.60 -5.38 3.88
CA LEU A 84 -10.32 -4.96 4.41
C LEU A 84 -9.39 -6.15 4.67
N ARG A 85 -9.91 -7.24 5.27
CA ARG A 85 -9.15 -8.47 5.53
C ARG A 85 -8.72 -9.15 4.23
N GLN A 86 -9.69 -9.39 3.32
CA GLN A 86 -9.42 -10.10 2.06
C GLN A 86 -8.42 -9.36 1.19
N PHE A 87 -8.55 -8.03 1.05
CA PHE A 87 -7.60 -7.23 0.26
C PHE A 87 -6.22 -7.18 0.91
N SER A 88 -6.14 -7.05 2.23
CA SER A 88 -4.87 -7.06 2.96
C SER A 88 -4.13 -8.39 2.81
N ASP A 89 -4.86 -9.50 2.90
CA ASP A 89 -4.31 -10.85 2.68
C ASP A 89 -3.86 -11.04 1.23
N ALA A 90 -4.62 -10.54 0.26
CA ALA A 90 -4.24 -10.61 -1.15
C ALA A 90 -2.99 -9.77 -1.44
N ILE A 91 -2.90 -8.55 -0.91
CA ILE A 91 -1.72 -7.68 -1.02
C ILE A 91 -0.47 -8.36 -0.47
N SER A 92 -0.57 -9.03 0.67
CA SER A 92 0.58 -9.71 1.29
C SER A 92 1.13 -10.87 0.45
N LYS A 93 0.32 -11.43 -0.45
CA LYS A 93 0.68 -12.53 -1.36
C LYS A 93 1.21 -12.04 -2.71
N LEU A 94 1.12 -10.75 -3.02
CA LEU A 94 1.76 -10.20 -4.21
C LEU A 94 3.29 -10.33 -4.09
N PRO A 95 4.00 -10.51 -5.20
CA PRO A 95 5.46 -10.60 -5.16
C PRO A 95 6.07 -9.31 -4.61
N PRO A 96 7.20 -9.40 -3.87
CA PRO A 96 7.91 -8.20 -3.44
C PRO A 96 8.39 -7.41 -4.67
N PRO A 97 8.33 -6.07 -4.62
CA PRO A 97 8.83 -5.24 -5.71
C PRO A 97 10.32 -5.51 -5.96
N ALA A 98 10.72 -5.51 -7.22
CA ALA A 98 12.13 -5.50 -7.56
C ALA A 98 12.70 -4.08 -7.38
N PRO A 99 13.94 -3.95 -6.85
CA PRO A 99 14.60 -2.65 -6.77
C PRO A 99 14.78 -2.01 -8.14
N ASP A 100 14.74 -0.69 -8.19
CA ASP A 100 14.90 0.09 -9.41
C ASP A 100 16.11 1.01 -9.36
N GLY A 101 16.65 1.30 -10.55
CA GLY A 101 17.68 2.31 -10.77
C GLY A 101 19.10 1.81 -10.56
N ALA A 102 20.05 2.62 -11.05
CA ALA A 102 21.49 2.36 -10.91
C ALA A 102 21.92 2.48 -9.44
N ILE A 103 22.90 1.66 -9.08
CA ILE A 103 23.50 1.67 -7.74
C ILE A 103 24.77 2.53 -7.75
N ASP A 104 24.80 3.56 -6.92
CA ASP A 104 25.99 4.27 -6.50
C ASP A 104 26.46 3.71 -5.16
N ALA A 105 27.65 3.11 -5.14
CA ALA A 105 28.17 2.43 -3.98
C ALA A 105 28.42 3.36 -2.78
N ALA A 106 28.82 4.61 -3.03
CA ALA A 106 29.07 5.58 -1.96
C ALA A 106 27.76 6.02 -1.31
N ARG A 107 26.73 6.28 -2.09
CA ARG A 107 25.39 6.59 -1.59
C ARG A 107 24.77 5.42 -0.82
N MET A 108 24.92 4.20 -1.34
CA MET A 108 24.45 2.99 -0.63
C MET A 108 25.12 2.86 0.73
N GLN A 109 26.45 3.04 0.80
CA GLN A 109 27.18 3.00 2.07
C GLN A 109 26.69 4.05 3.05
N GLN A 110 26.47 5.28 2.58
CA GLN A 110 25.94 6.36 3.41
C GLN A 110 24.53 6.03 3.93
N GLY A 111 23.65 5.54 3.08
CA GLY A 111 22.30 5.17 3.48
C GLY A 111 22.25 3.98 4.44
N TYR A 112 23.09 2.96 4.26
CA TYR A 112 23.21 1.88 5.25
C TYR A 112 23.67 2.40 6.62
N ALA A 113 24.66 3.31 6.66
CA ALA A 113 25.08 3.93 7.92
C ALA A 113 23.95 4.72 8.58
N LEU A 114 23.09 5.40 7.81
CA LEU A 114 21.91 6.10 8.31
C LEU A 114 20.84 5.12 8.85
N ILE A 115 20.60 4.00 8.17
CA ILE A 115 19.68 2.94 8.61
C ILE A 115 20.11 2.37 9.96
N GLU A 116 21.39 2.08 10.13
CA GLU A 116 21.96 1.56 11.38
C GLU A 116 21.92 2.60 12.50
N LYS A 117 22.41 3.81 12.21
CA LYS A 117 22.45 4.92 13.18
C LYS A 117 21.08 5.26 13.76
N ASN A 118 20.04 5.19 12.94
CA ASN A 118 18.68 5.52 13.34
C ASN A 118 17.81 4.29 13.66
N HIS A 119 18.43 3.12 13.73
CA HIS A 119 17.81 1.85 14.15
C HIS A 119 16.57 1.46 13.34
N CYS A 120 16.48 1.82 12.04
CA CYS A 120 15.34 1.50 11.18
C CYS A 120 15.07 -0.01 11.12
N ASN A 121 16.15 -0.80 11.11
CA ASN A 121 16.14 -2.26 11.05
C ASN A 121 15.56 -2.94 12.29
N LEU A 122 15.49 -2.28 13.45
CA LEU A 122 14.90 -2.88 14.65
C LEU A 122 13.39 -3.12 14.49
N CYS A 123 12.69 -2.22 13.82
CA CYS A 123 11.25 -2.34 13.55
C CYS A 123 10.99 -2.96 12.17
N HIS A 124 11.65 -2.43 11.13
CA HIS A 124 11.42 -2.85 9.75
C HIS A 124 12.12 -4.15 9.35
N GLN A 125 12.86 -4.79 10.28
CA GLN A 125 13.73 -5.96 10.11
C GLN A 125 15.04 -5.64 9.36
N SER A 126 16.00 -6.55 9.40
CA SER A 126 17.32 -6.34 8.80
C SER A 126 17.30 -6.22 7.28
N ASP A 127 16.32 -6.84 6.62
CA ASP A 127 16.07 -6.77 5.19
C ASP A 127 15.01 -5.71 4.81
N LEU A 128 14.52 -4.95 5.79
CA LEU A 128 13.47 -3.95 5.65
C LEU A 128 12.16 -4.49 5.04
N ALA A 129 11.90 -5.79 5.18
CA ALA A 129 10.68 -6.45 4.70
C ALA A 129 9.44 -6.14 5.54
N GLY A 130 9.62 -5.62 6.75
CA GLY A 130 8.54 -5.36 7.69
C GLY A 130 7.94 -6.64 8.29
N ARG A 131 7.01 -6.49 9.21
CA ARG A 131 6.25 -7.59 9.83
C ARG A 131 5.01 -7.05 10.53
N ASP A 132 4.02 -7.86 10.71
CA ASP A 132 2.79 -7.53 11.43
C ASP A 132 2.17 -6.21 10.94
N ASN A 133 2.21 -5.16 11.76
CA ASN A 133 1.78 -3.81 11.40
C ASN A 133 2.92 -2.87 10.96
N ILE A 134 4.16 -3.36 10.92
CA ILE A 134 5.31 -2.60 10.45
C ILE A 134 5.48 -2.83 8.94
N PRO A 135 5.50 -1.77 8.11
CA PRO A 135 5.54 -1.94 6.67
C PRO A 135 6.86 -2.47 6.12
N ARG A 136 6.77 -3.21 5.02
CA ARG A 136 7.89 -3.41 4.11
C ARG A 136 8.23 -2.05 3.48
N ILE A 137 9.50 -1.65 3.59
CA ILE A 137 10.02 -0.43 2.96
C ILE A 137 11.09 -0.74 1.91
N ALA A 138 11.74 -1.92 1.96
CA ALA A 138 12.69 -2.36 0.93
C ALA A 138 12.05 -2.38 -0.46
N ALA A 139 12.78 -1.90 -1.45
CA ALA A 139 12.34 -1.75 -2.84
C ALA A 139 11.05 -0.94 -3.01
N GLN A 140 10.69 -0.10 -2.05
CA GLN A 140 9.62 0.88 -2.23
C GLN A 140 10.12 2.00 -3.13
N ARG A 141 9.21 2.66 -3.84
CA ARG A 141 9.54 3.80 -4.71
C ARG A 141 10.31 4.89 -3.96
N GLU A 142 11.39 5.38 -4.56
CA GLU A 142 12.25 6.42 -3.97
C GLU A 142 11.48 7.72 -3.71
N ASP A 143 10.68 8.18 -4.67
CA ASP A 143 9.87 9.39 -4.56
C ASP A 143 8.82 9.28 -3.45
N TYR A 144 8.14 8.13 -3.34
CA TYR A 144 7.18 7.86 -2.28
C TYR A 144 7.85 7.79 -0.90
N LEU A 145 9.02 7.16 -0.79
CA LEU A 145 9.80 7.12 0.44
C LEU A 145 10.19 8.53 0.89
N ALA A 146 10.79 9.31 -0.01
CA ALA A 146 11.23 10.68 0.29
C ALA A 146 10.06 11.56 0.76
N LYS A 147 8.91 11.49 0.06
CA LYS A 147 7.68 12.17 0.45
C LYS A 147 7.22 11.73 1.85
N THR A 148 7.08 10.43 2.06
CA THR A 148 6.56 9.87 3.31
C THR A 148 7.46 10.20 4.51
N LEU A 149 8.78 10.12 4.34
CA LEU A 149 9.73 10.47 5.40
C LEU A 149 9.67 11.96 5.74
N ARG A 150 9.51 12.85 4.74
CA ARG A 150 9.29 14.28 4.98
C ARG A 150 7.97 14.56 5.69
N GLU A 151 6.89 13.86 5.31
CA GLU A 151 5.59 13.96 5.98
C GLU A 151 5.68 13.59 7.46
N TYR A 152 6.42 12.52 7.83
CA TYR A 152 6.69 12.17 9.22
C TYR A 152 7.51 13.25 9.92
N LYS A 153 8.61 13.72 9.30
CA LYS A 153 9.45 14.80 9.88
C LYS A 153 8.65 16.08 10.13
N ALA A 154 7.77 16.45 9.22
CA ALA A 154 6.91 17.62 9.32
C ALA A 154 5.68 17.43 10.23
N ASN A 155 5.46 16.24 10.77
CA ASN A 155 4.26 15.86 11.51
C ASN A 155 2.95 16.14 10.75
N THR A 156 2.98 15.95 9.41
CA THR A 156 1.82 16.12 8.54
C THR A 156 1.20 14.78 8.14
N ARG A 157 1.94 13.68 8.30
CA ARG A 157 1.40 12.34 8.12
C ARG A 157 0.56 11.96 9.32
N VAL A 158 -0.72 12.20 9.23
CA VAL A 158 -1.71 11.75 10.21
C VAL A 158 -1.82 10.24 10.08
N GLY A 159 -1.41 9.52 11.09
CA GLY A 159 -1.42 8.08 11.06
C GLY A 159 -1.04 7.46 12.40
N TYR A 160 -0.98 6.18 12.39
CA TYR A 160 -0.99 5.29 13.53
C TYR A 160 0.35 5.19 14.30
N GLU A 161 1.45 5.75 13.75
CA GLU A 161 2.80 5.44 14.26
C GLU A 161 3.55 6.69 14.79
N PRO A 162 3.30 7.10 16.05
CA PRO A 162 4.02 8.23 16.65
C PRO A 162 5.53 7.99 16.77
N VAL A 163 5.98 6.72 16.85
CA VAL A 163 7.39 6.37 16.91
C VAL A 163 8.15 6.86 15.68
N MET A 164 7.54 6.79 14.49
CA MET A 164 8.18 7.29 13.27
C MET A 164 8.41 8.81 13.30
N LEU A 165 7.57 9.58 13.99
CA LEU A 165 7.77 11.02 14.18
C LEU A 165 9.07 11.29 14.99
N GLU A 166 9.26 10.53 16.06
CA GLU A 166 10.46 10.68 16.90
C GLU A 166 11.73 10.29 16.15
N VAL A 167 11.70 9.18 15.41
CA VAL A 167 12.83 8.72 14.60
C VAL A 167 13.19 9.73 13.50
N MET A 168 12.20 10.37 12.89
CA MET A 168 12.41 11.31 11.78
C MET A 168 12.84 12.72 12.25
N ARG A 169 12.59 13.09 13.50
CA ARG A 169 12.86 14.44 14.03
C ARG A 169 14.31 14.91 13.85
N PRO A 170 15.35 14.10 14.18
CA PRO A 170 16.74 14.51 14.06
C PRO A 170 17.29 14.51 12.64
N LEU A 171 16.63 13.86 11.68
CA LEU A 171 17.17 13.68 10.33
C LEU A 171 17.11 14.98 9.53
N THR A 172 18.13 15.22 8.73
CA THR A 172 18.15 16.32 7.75
C THR A 172 17.42 15.92 6.46
N ASP A 173 17.16 16.88 5.59
CA ASP A 173 16.58 16.60 4.26
C ASP A 173 17.55 15.78 3.40
N THR A 174 18.85 15.99 3.55
CA THR A 174 19.90 15.19 2.91
C THR A 174 19.85 13.74 3.39
N ASP A 175 19.71 13.49 4.70
CA ASP A 175 19.58 12.14 5.25
C ASP A 175 18.33 11.44 4.67
N ILE A 176 17.22 12.15 4.54
CA ILE A 176 15.99 11.63 3.94
C ILE A 176 16.20 11.19 2.49
N VAL A 177 16.90 12.01 1.70
CA VAL A 177 17.21 11.70 0.29
C VAL A 177 18.09 10.46 0.20
N GLU A 178 19.13 10.34 1.03
CA GLU A 178 20.02 9.17 1.02
C GLU A 178 19.34 7.90 1.55
N LEU A 179 18.48 8.02 2.56
CA LEU A 179 17.64 6.91 3.03
C LEU A 179 16.69 6.43 1.93
N ALA A 180 15.95 7.35 1.29
CA ALA A 180 15.01 7.00 0.23
C ALA A 180 15.73 6.33 -0.96
N TYR A 181 16.88 6.87 -1.36
CA TYR A 181 17.72 6.30 -2.41
C TYR A 181 18.13 4.86 -2.08
N THR A 182 18.66 4.64 -0.89
CA THR A 182 19.20 3.34 -0.49
C THR A 182 18.10 2.31 -0.30
N ILE A 183 17.04 2.65 0.43
CA ILE A 183 15.91 1.76 0.71
C ILE A 183 15.21 1.30 -0.59
N ALA A 184 15.06 2.20 -1.55
CA ALA A 184 14.47 1.86 -2.85
C ALA A 184 15.30 0.83 -3.64
N ARG A 185 16.59 0.69 -3.35
CA ARG A 185 17.54 -0.24 -4.01
C ARG A 185 17.85 -1.49 -3.20
N MET A 186 17.29 -1.62 -2.00
CA MET A 186 17.40 -2.85 -1.18
C MET A 186 16.41 -3.92 -1.67
N ARG A 187 16.76 -5.21 -1.44
CA ARG A 187 15.93 -6.36 -1.82
C ARG A 187 15.19 -6.95 -0.63
#